data_3e261754a0cfdfb910d0c86d81b6c8b7
#
_entry.id   3e261754a0cfdfb910d0c86d81b6c8b7
#
_cell.length_a   1.000
_cell.length_b   1.000
_cell.length_c   1.000
_cell.angle_alpha   90.00
_cell.angle_beta   90.00
_cell.angle_gamma   90.00
#
_symmetry.space_group_name_H-M   'P 1'
#
loop_
_entity.id
_entity.type
_entity.pdbx_description
1 polymer ?
#
loop_
_entity_poly.entity_id
_entity_poly.type
_entity_poly.pdbx_seq_one_letter_code
_entity_poly.pdbx_strand_id
1 'polypeptide(L)'
;MTRTLAIHVLAALAAGCGTRPRAVERKGRIISLTDSILTTGGTDTVRFGRLGSGEIAVLRLWLANDASRPVAVASYRRSCGCTTLEFDSQPIAPGDAQQVTLTFDSRGEWGWQLKTLDIALAGGAKPLRLLVEADVE
;
A
#
# COMPACT_ATOMS: atom_id res chain seq x y z
N MET A 1 -3.27 77.22 -12.94
CA MET A 1 -2.18 76.25 -12.65
C MET A 1 -2.75 75.08 -11.91
N THR A 2 -3.16 74.07 -12.61
CA THR A 2 -3.79 72.88 -12.00
C THR A 2 -2.92 71.67 -12.30
N ARG A 3 -2.22 71.16 -11.27
CA ARG A 3 -1.38 69.96 -11.37
C ARG A 3 -2.23 68.75 -11.13
N THR A 4 -2.46 67.99 -12.17
CA THR A 4 -3.15 66.70 -12.08
C THR A 4 -2.14 65.62 -11.60
N LEU A 5 -2.38 65.06 -10.41
CA LEU A 5 -1.62 63.93 -9.88
C LEU A 5 -2.21 62.65 -10.49
N ALA A 6 -1.43 61.98 -11.32
CA ALA A 6 -1.75 60.63 -11.81
C ALA A 6 -1.33 59.61 -10.76
N ILE A 7 -2.35 58.94 -10.17
CA ILE A 7 -2.14 57.84 -9.24
C ILE A 7 -1.97 56.55 -10.09
N HIS A 8 -0.75 56.05 -10.12
CA HIS A 8 -0.49 54.70 -10.71
C HIS A 8 -0.83 53.67 -9.67
N VAL A 9 -1.94 52.94 -9.92
CA VAL A 9 -2.29 51.73 -9.16
C VAL A 9 -1.46 50.59 -9.71
N LEU A 10 -0.45 50.18 -8.94
CA LEU A 10 0.36 49.01 -9.24
C LEU A 10 -0.42 47.75 -8.83
N ALA A 11 -1.03 47.05 -9.77
CA ALA A 11 -1.67 45.74 -9.54
C ALA A 11 -0.57 44.70 -9.34
N ALA A 12 -0.34 44.31 -8.11
CA ALA A 12 0.51 43.17 -7.80
C ALA A 12 -0.22 41.85 -8.16
N LEU A 13 0.19 41.22 -9.26
CA LEU A 13 -0.21 39.84 -9.56
C LEU A 13 0.48 38.92 -8.57
N ALA A 14 -0.24 38.47 -7.55
CA ALA A 14 0.18 37.36 -6.72
C ALA A 14 0.13 36.07 -7.55
N ALA A 15 1.27 35.66 -8.11
CA ALA A 15 1.43 34.34 -8.68
C ALA A 15 1.37 33.31 -7.53
N GLY A 16 0.18 32.77 -7.30
CA GLY A 16 -0.02 31.65 -6.41
C GLY A 16 0.77 30.43 -6.95
N CYS A 17 1.93 30.17 -6.40
CA CYS A 17 2.60 28.87 -6.55
C CYS A 17 1.73 27.81 -5.90
N GLY A 18 0.79 27.27 -6.65
CA GLY A 18 0.13 26.03 -6.31
C GLY A 18 1.15 24.90 -6.36
N THR A 19 1.70 24.52 -5.22
CA THR A 19 2.50 23.30 -5.08
C THR A 19 1.59 22.14 -5.40
N ARG A 20 1.70 21.62 -6.64
CA ARG A 20 1.08 20.33 -6.98
C ARG A 20 1.65 19.28 -6.02
N PRO A 21 0.80 18.48 -5.35
CA PRO A 21 1.31 17.38 -4.53
C PRO A 21 2.25 16.54 -5.40
N ARG A 22 3.47 16.40 -4.94
CA ARG A 22 4.47 15.58 -5.64
C ARG A 22 3.96 14.15 -5.59
N ALA A 23 3.75 13.54 -6.77
CA ALA A 23 3.41 12.13 -6.86
C ALA A 23 4.49 11.31 -6.13
N VAL A 24 4.08 10.58 -5.09
CA VAL A 24 4.98 9.68 -4.36
C VAL A 24 5.32 8.54 -5.31
N GLU A 25 6.60 8.41 -5.69
CA GLU A 25 7.07 7.30 -6.50
C GLU A 25 6.96 6.01 -5.68
N ARG A 26 6.06 5.13 -6.09
CA ARG A 26 5.83 3.83 -5.46
C ARG A 26 6.79 2.83 -6.08
N LYS A 27 7.82 2.42 -5.33
CA LYS A 27 8.73 1.35 -5.73
C LYS A 27 8.29 0.06 -5.07
N GLY A 28 8.33 -1.04 -5.83
CA GLY A 28 7.97 -2.37 -5.36
C GLY A 28 6.62 -2.84 -5.89
N ARG A 29 6.17 -4.01 -5.41
CA ARG A 29 4.91 -4.62 -5.81
C ARG A 29 3.72 -3.81 -5.28
N ILE A 30 2.79 -3.53 -6.18
CA ILE A 30 1.54 -2.83 -5.86
C ILE A 30 0.40 -3.84 -5.93
N ILE A 31 -0.42 -3.86 -4.88
CA ILE A 31 -1.68 -4.60 -4.82
C ILE A 31 -2.81 -3.57 -4.85
N SER A 32 -3.64 -3.63 -5.88
CA SER A 32 -4.75 -2.71 -6.07
C SER A 32 -5.97 -3.19 -5.28
N LEU A 33 -6.49 -2.33 -4.41
CA LEU A 33 -7.73 -2.53 -3.66
C LEU A 33 -8.87 -1.83 -4.41
N THR A 34 -9.63 -2.60 -5.17
CA THR A 34 -10.76 -2.10 -5.97
C THR A 34 -12.08 -2.28 -5.24
N ASP A 35 -13.14 -1.59 -5.70
CA ASP A 35 -14.51 -1.78 -5.18
C ASP A 35 -14.95 -3.25 -5.27
N SER A 36 -14.53 -3.98 -6.31
CA SER A 36 -14.79 -5.40 -6.46
C SER A 36 -14.13 -6.22 -5.35
N ILE A 37 -12.85 -5.96 -5.07
CA ILE A 37 -12.12 -6.64 -3.97
C ILE A 37 -12.77 -6.35 -2.62
N LEU A 38 -13.20 -5.12 -2.37
CA LEU A 38 -13.88 -4.76 -1.13
C LEU A 38 -15.23 -5.47 -0.97
N THR A 39 -15.91 -5.77 -2.06
CA THR A 39 -17.24 -6.41 -2.04
C THR A 39 -17.17 -7.92 -2.01
N THR A 40 -16.34 -8.52 -2.86
CA THR A 40 -16.31 -9.96 -3.10
C THR A 40 -15.07 -10.67 -2.57
N GLY A 41 -14.10 -9.90 -2.06
CA GLY A 41 -12.76 -10.38 -1.74
C GLY A 41 -11.88 -10.49 -2.98
N GLY A 42 -10.64 -10.86 -2.76
CA GLY A 42 -9.67 -11.07 -3.83
C GLY A 42 -8.53 -11.95 -3.38
N THR A 43 -7.76 -12.42 -4.34
CA THR A 43 -6.54 -13.21 -4.08
C THR A 43 -5.42 -12.64 -4.92
N ASP A 44 -4.26 -12.44 -4.31
CA ASP A 44 -3.03 -12.07 -5.00
C ASP A 44 -1.89 -12.99 -4.54
N THR A 45 -0.87 -13.17 -5.37
CA THR A 45 0.27 -14.03 -5.07
C THR A 45 1.52 -13.19 -4.88
N VAL A 46 2.20 -13.41 -3.77
CA VAL A 46 3.47 -12.77 -3.43
C VAL A 46 4.57 -13.82 -3.42
N ARG A 47 5.62 -13.60 -4.20
CA ARG A 47 6.72 -14.55 -4.35
C ARG A 47 8.00 -13.99 -3.74
N PHE A 48 8.56 -14.72 -2.79
CA PHE A 48 9.88 -14.45 -2.24
C PHE A 48 11.00 -15.01 -3.10
N GLY A 49 10.69 -16.00 -3.96
CA GLY A 49 11.68 -16.71 -4.74
C GLY A 49 12.46 -17.73 -3.91
N ARG A 50 13.73 -17.93 -4.25
CA ARG A 50 14.60 -18.86 -3.53
C ARG A 50 15.15 -18.21 -2.27
N LEU A 51 15.11 -18.95 -1.18
CA LEU A 51 15.60 -18.54 0.13
C LEU A 51 16.58 -19.60 0.64
N GLY A 52 17.68 -19.15 1.25
CA GLY A 52 18.56 -20.05 2.00
C GLY A 52 17.86 -20.55 3.25
N SER A 53 18.19 -21.78 3.67
CA SER A 53 17.68 -22.34 4.92
C SER A 53 18.00 -21.43 6.11
N GLY A 54 16.98 -21.06 6.88
CA GLY A 54 17.10 -20.16 8.02
C GLY A 54 17.11 -18.66 7.66
N GLU A 55 17.02 -18.32 6.39
CA GLU A 55 16.88 -16.92 5.95
C GLU A 55 15.56 -16.31 6.42
N ILE A 56 15.62 -15.06 6.88
CA ILE A 56 14.43 -14.24 7.15
C ILE A 56 14.33 -13.24 6.03
N ALA A 57 13.37 -13.45 5.12
CA ALA A 57 13.17 -12.60 3.95
C ALA A 57 12.11 -11.53 4.21
N VAL A 58 12.35 -10.33 3.71
CA VAL A 58 11.47 -9.18 3.88
C VAL A 58 11.09 -8.62 2.52
N LEU A 59 9.81 -8.40 2.31
CA LEU A 59 9.27 -7.82 1.09
C LEU A 59 8.38 -6.62 1.42
N ARG A 60 8.63 -5.48 0.78
CA ARG A 60 7.77 -4.30 0.89
C ARG A 60 6.74 -4.31 -0.22
N LEU A 61 5.48 -4.14 0.16
CA LEU A 61 4.34 -4.10 -0.73
C LEU A 61 3.62 -2.77 -0.57
N TRP A 62 2.92 -2.33 -1.63
CA TRP A 62 2.03 -1.19 -1.57
C TRP A 62 0.59 -1.66 -1.73
N LEU A 63 -0.27 -1.31 -0.77
CA LEU A 63 -1.71 -1.45 -0.90
C LEU A 63 -2.23 -0.12 -1.45
N ALA A 64 -2.63 -0.12 -2.71
CA ALA A 64 -3.17 1.07 -3.38
C ALA A 64 -4.70 1.06 -3.30
N ASN A 65 -5.30 2.10 -2.75
CA ASN A 65 -6.75 2.24 -2.72
C ASN A 65 -7.25 2.79 -4.06
N ASP A 66 -7.63 1.88 -4.94
CA ASP A 66 -8.27 2.17 -6.23
C ASP A 66 -9.81 2.02 -6.15
N ALA A 67 -10.35 1.98 -4.93
CA ALA A 67 -11.78 1.96 -4.66
C ALA A 67 -12.34 3.38 -4.52
N SER A 68 -13.67 3.48 -4.48
CA SER A 68 -14.39 4.76 -4.39
C SER A 68 -14.54 5.30 -2.96
N ARG A 69 -14.11 4.52 -1.95
CA ARG A 69 -14.25 4.85 -0.53
C ARG A 69 -12.95 4.59 0.25
N PRO A 70 -12.76 5.21 1.43
CA PRO A 70 -11.63 4.90 2.29
C PRO A 70 -11.61 3.42 2.70
N VAL A 71 -10.42 2.86 2.82
CA VAL A 71 -10.19 1.48 3.27
C VAL A 71 -9.04 1.46 4.26
N ALA A 72 -9.10 0.60 5.26
CA ALA A 72 -8.01 0.42 6.21
C ALA A 72 -7.71 -1.05 6.42
N VAL A 73 -6.45 -1.38 6.68
CA VAL A 73 -6.09 -2.71 7.18
C VAL A 73 -6.49 -2.80 8.65
N ALA A 74 -7.41 -3.69 8.96
CA ALA A 74 -7.90 -3.87 10.34
C ALA A 74 -7.10 -4.93 11.09
N SER A 75 -6.84 -6.07 10.45
CA SER A 75 -6.13 -7.21 11.02
C SER A 75 -5.73 -8.19 9.92
N TYR A 76 -5.03 -9.24 10.28
CA TYR A 76 -4.78 -10.35 9.37
C TYR A 76 -4.76 -11.69 10.10
N ARG A 77 -5.07 -12.74 9.36
CA ARG A 77 -4.89 -14.13 9.80
C ARG A 77 -3.90 -14.82 8.89
N ARG A 78 -3.11 -15.71 9.45
CA ARG A 78 -2.05 -16.43 8.76
C ARG A 78 -2.18 -17.93 8.96
N SER A 79 -1.85 -18.72 7.93
CA SER A 79 -1.80 -20.18 8.01
C SER A 79 -0.55 -20.70 8.73
N CYS A 80 0.48 -19.88 8.84
CA CYS A 80 1.78 -20.22 9.44
C CYS A 80 2.30 -19.07 10.30
N GLY A 81 2.86 -19.38 11.46
CA GLY A 81 3.62 -18.40 12.25
C GLY A 81 4.88 -17.87 11.57
N CYS A 82 5.28 -18.51 10.45
CA CYS A 82 6.42 -18.10 9.64
C CYS A 82 6.21 -16.84 8.80
N THR A 83 4.97 -16.34 8.67
CA THR A 83 4.66 -15.10 7.97
C THR A 83 4.20 -14.02 8.93
N THR A 84 4.66 -12.80 8.71
CA THR A 84 4.26 -11.62 9.52
C THR A 84 3.99 -10.45 8.60
N LEU A 85 2.92 -9.70 8.86
CA LEU A 85 2.57 -8.49 8.14
C LEU A 85 2.63 -7.29 9.11
N GLU A 86 3.48 -6.31 8.79
CA GLU A 86 3.50 -5.02 9.47
C GLU A 86 2.72 -4.00 8.63
N PHE A 87 1.78 -3.32 9.26
CA PHE A 87 0.89 -2.36 8.61
C PHE A 87 0.50 -1.24 9.57
N ASP A 88 0.03 -0.13 9.00
CA ASP A 88 -0.64 0.94 9.72
C ASP A 88 -2.16 0.76 9.56
N SER A 89 -2.90 0.91 10.66
CA SER A 89 -4.36 0.79 10.66
C SER A 89 -5.09 2.08 10.24
N GLN A 90 -4.36 3.11 9.87
CA GLN A 90 -4.95 4.35 9.39
C GLN A 90 -5.68 4.15 8.05
N PRO A 91 -6.83 4.84 7.84
CA PRO A 91 -7.53 4.78 6.57
C PRO A 91 -6.67 5.26 5.40
N ILE A 92 -6.74 4.53 4.30
CA ILE A 92 -6.14 4.89 3.02
C ILE A 92 -7.25 5.56 2.20
N ALA A 93 -7.08 6.84 1.88
CA ALA A 93 -8.04 7.57 1.06
C ALA A 93 -8.05 7.03 -0.39
N PRO A 94 -9.16 7.18 -1.14
CA PRO A 94 -9.17 6.85 -2.57
C PRO A 94 -8.04 7.55 -3.31
N GLY A 95 -7.27 6.79 -4.11
CA GLY A 95 -6.10 7.27 -4.85
C GLY A 95 -4.79 7.23 -4.08
N ASP A 96 -4.80 7.03 -2.77
CA ASP A 96 -3.62 6.88 -1.94
C ASP A 96 -3.19 5.41 -1.82
N ALA A 97 -2.01 5.20 -1.23
CA ALA A 97 -1.49 3.88 -0.94
C ALA A 97 -0.74 3.86 0.39
N GLN A 98 -0.73 2.68 1.00
CA GLN A 98 0.03 2.39 2.21
C GLN A 98 1.09 1.34 1.90
N GLN A 99 2.30 1.55 2.41
CA GLN A 99 3.32 0.52 2.39
C GLN A 99 3.09 -0.44 3.55
N VAL A 100 3.15 -1.75 3.26
CA VAL A 100 3.15 -2.81 4.24
C VAL A 100 4.41 -3.66 4.07
N THR A 101 4.86 -4.29 5.15
CA THR A 101 6.04 -5.15 5.15
C THR A 101 5.63 -6.58 5.45
N LEU A 102 5.90 -7.48 4.50
CA LEU A 102 5.67 -8.90 4.64
C LEU A 102 7.01 -9.60 4.92
N THR A 103 7.07 -10.35 6.00
CA THR A 103 8.24 -11.13 6.39
C THR A 103 7.93 -12.62 6.28
N PHE A 104 8.85 -13.38 5.70
CA PHE A 104 8.83 -14.83 5.70
C PHE A 104 10.07 -15.36 6.43
N ASP A 105 9.84 -16.10 7.51
CA ASP A 105 10.87 -16.74 8.29
C ASP A 105 11.03 -18.19 7.82
N SER A 106 12.10 -18.49 7.10
CA SER A 106 12.32 -19.81 6.52
C SER A 106 12.88 -20.84 7.50
N ARG A 107 13.11 -20.48 8.76
CA ARG A 107 13.62 -21.43 9.77
C ARG A 107 12.65 -22.58 9.99
N GLY A 108 13.15 -23.81 9.82
CA GLY A 108 12.32 -25.01 9.93
C GLY A 108 11.47 -25.33 8.69
N GLU A 109 11.55 -24.52 7.65
CA GLU A 109 10.90 -24.76 6.36
C GLU A 109 11.90 -25.35 5.36
N TRP A 110 11.39 -26.14 4.42
CA TRP A 110 12.23 -26.79 3.40
C TRP A 110 11.44 -27.03 2.11
N GLY A 111 12.06 -26.76 0.97
CA GLY A 111 11.48 -26.93 -0.35
C GLY A 111 10.43 -25.86 -0.66
N TRP A 112 9.57 -26.15 -1.62
CA TRP A 112 8.55 -25.22 -2.03
C TRP A 112 7.47 -25.03 -0.95
N GLN A 113 7.21 -23.78 -0.65
CA GLN A 113 6.29 -23.35 0.39
C GLN A 113 5.15 -22.52 -0.21
N LEU A 114 3.93 -22.82 0.23
CA LEU A 114 2.75 -21.99 -0.01
C LEU A 114 2.06 -21.72 1.33
N LYS A 115 2.02 -20.46 1.72
CA LYS A 115 1.29 -20.01 2.92
C LYS A 115 0.18 -19.07 2.52
N THR A 116 -0.86 -18.98 3.32
CA THR A 116 -1.96 -18.02 3.12
C THR A 116 -1.96 -16.97 4.22
N LEU A 117 -2.30 -15.75 3.83
CA LEU A 117 -2.45 -14.63 4.71
C LEU A 117 -3.69 -13.86 4.30
N ASP A 118 -4.70 -13.84 5.16
CA ASP A 118 -5.97 -13.17 4.91
C ASP A 118 -5.98 -11.80 5.61
N ILE A 119 -6.02 -10.74 4.83
CA ILE A 119 -6.04 -9.36 5.32
C ILE A 119 -7.49 -8.90 5.43
N ALA A 120 -7.94 -8.62 6.65
CA ALA A 120 -9.23 -8.02 6.91
C ALA A 120 -9.16 -6.52 6.63
N LEU A 121 -10.03 -6.05 5.75
CA LEU A 121 -10.10 -4.65 5.35
C LEU A 121 -11.33 -4.00 5.99
N ALA A 122 -11.13 -2.95 6.79
CA ALA A 122 -12.22 -2.09 7.22
C ALA A 122 -12.73 -1.30 6.01
N GLY A 123 -14.03 -1.37 5.77
CA GLY A 123 -14.67 -0.90 4.54
C GLY A 123 -14.88 -2.00 3.50
N GLY A 124 -14.36 -3.21 3.73
CA GLY A 124 -14.55 -4.39 2.89
C GLY A 124 -15.47 -5.44 3.54
N ALA A 125 -16.22 -6.17 2.73
CA ALA A 125 -17.11 -7.25 3.17
C ALA A 125 -16.38 -8.59 3.31
N LYS A 126 -15.27 -8.77 2.58
CA LYS A 126 -14.46 -9.99 2.58
C LYS A 126 -12.98 -9.66 2.60
N PRO A 127 -12.13 -10.57 3.11
CA PRO A 127 -10.69 -10.34 3.18
C PRO A 127 -10.03 -10.38 1.79
N LEU A 128 -8.88 -9.70 1.71
CA LEU A 128 -7.90 -9.92 0.65
C LEU A 128 -7.00 -11.08 1.07
N ARG A 129 -6.96 -12.13 0.27
CA ARG A 129 -6.05 -13.28 0.49
C ARG A 129 -4.75 -13.07 -0.24
N LEU A 130 -3.64 -13.17 0.46
CA LEU A 130 -2.31 -13.30 -0.13
C LEU A 130 -1.88 -14.77 -0.11
N LEU A 131 -1.50 -15.27 -1.27
CA LEU A 131 -0.77 -16.54 -1.41
C LEU A 131 0.72 -16.18 -1.36
N VAL A 132 1.42 -16.68 -0.35
CA VAL A 132 2.85 -16.41 -0.13
C VAL A 132 3.64 -17.63 -0.56
N GLU A 133 4.44 -17.48 -1.60
CA GLU A 133 5.28 -18.54 -2.16
C GLU A 133 6.75 -18.29 -1.86
N ALA A 134 7.46 -19.34 -1.51
CA ALA A 134 8.91 -19.37 -1.38
C ALA A 134 9.44 -20.77 -1.69
N ASP A 135 10.70 -20.85 -2.12
CA ASP A 135 11.43 -22.10 -2.31
C ASP A 135 12.67 -22.08 -1.40
N VAL A 136 12.66 -22.92 -0.36
CA VAL A 136 13.70 -22.93 0.68
C VAL A 136 14.70 -24.04 0.39
N GLU A 137 15.97 -23.66 0.23
CA GLU A 137 17.09 -24.57 -0.11
C GLU A 137 18.01 -24.84 1.08
#